data_522f19926e925ba747fda034e5b3eaaf
#
_entry.id   522f19926e925ba747fda034e5b3eaaf
#
_cell.length_a   1.000
_cell.length_b   1.000
_cell.length_c   1.000
_cell.angle_alpha   90.00
_cell.angle_beta   90.00
_cell.angle_gamma   90.00
#
_symmetry.space_group_name_H-M   'P 1'
#
loop_
_entity.id
_entity.type
_entity.pdbx_description
1 polymer ?
#
loop_
_entity_poly.entity_id
_entity_poly.type
_entity_poly.pdbx_seq_one_letter_code
_entity_poly.pdbx_strand_id
1 'polypeptide(L)'
;HDGTISTLRQGWEEVMEPMMVRAILGDLYDSADEGLYHRVVGRVRAFIDQTTGVQTLAQMQGLVRIVREMGFVPDEDILDMHGYKAIYNRGLMAMVRQRVARLEKGELNSADFAMKNAIAFLSALHRAGVTLFLASGTDEADVIHEAEAMGHAALFEGRIFGAVGDVSKEAKRLVLERILAEVGDIHGRVVTFGDGPVEVRETHVRGGLAVGVASDEV
;
A
#
# COMPACT_ATOMS: atom_id res chain seq x y z
N HIS A 1 5.50 6.22 -1.64
CA HIS A 1 5.17 6.19 -3.08
C HIS A 1 3.67 6.20 -3.26
N ASP A 2 3.01 5.13 -2.83
CA ASP A 2 1.56 4.99 -2.87
C ASP A 2 0.89 6.02 -1.94
N GLY A 3 -0.22 6.64 -2.37
CA GLY A 3 -0.91 7.70 -1.64
C GLY A 3 -0.15 9.03 -1.50
N THR A 4 1.10 9.11 -1.94
CA THR A 4 1.95 10.30 -1.82
C THR A 4 2.38 10.86 -3.17
N ILE A 5 2.79 9.99 -4.09
CA ILE A 5 3.21 10.33 -5.47
C ILE A 5 2.27 9.70 -6.47
N SER A 6 1.84 8.46 -6.22
CA SER A 6 1.10 7.60 -7.13
C SER A 6 -0.21 7.13 -6.50
N THR A 7 -1.24 6.96 -7.33
CA THR A 7 -2.52 6.35 -7.01
C THR A 7 -2.73 5.02 -7.75
N LEU A 8 -1.65 4.38 -8.19
CA LEU A 8 -1.71 3.08 -8.89
C LEU A 8 -2.43 1.99 -8.09
N ARG A 9 -2.48 2.12 -6.78
CA ARG A 9 -3.14 1.18 -5.86
C ARG A 9 -4.55 1.59 -5.45
N GLN A 10 -5.03 2.75 -5.92
CA GLN A 10 -6.40 3.19 -5.67
C GLN A 10 -7.41 2.14 -6.15
N GLY A 11 -8.51 1.96 -5.41
CA GLY A 11 -9.46 0.86 -5.64
C GLY A 11 -9.01 -0.47 -5.02
N TRP A 12 -8.15 -0.42 -4.01
CA TRP A 12 -7.73 -1.59 -3.24
C TRP A 12 -8.93 -2.33 -2.60
N GLU A 13 -10.04 -1.63 -2.36
CA GLU A 13 -11.29 -2.16 -1.84
C GLU A 13 -11.89 -3.21 -2.79
N GLU A 14 -11.74 -3.01 -4.11
CA GLU A 14 -12.21 -3.94 -5.15
C GLU A 14 -11.49 -5.30 -5.08
N VAL A 15 -10.32 -5.32 -4.46
CA VAL A 15 -9.57 -6.56 -4.18
C VAL A 15 -9.91 -7.09 -2.79
N MET A 16 -10.01 -6.20 -1.80
CA MET A 16 -10.21 -6.59 -0.40
C MET A 16 -11.60 -7.16 -0.14
N GLU A 17 -12.65 -6.52 -0.64
CA GLU A 17 -14.04 -6.96 -0.42
C GLU A 17 -14.28 -8.40 -0.90
N PRO A 18 -14.03 -8.77 -2.18
CA PRO A 18 -14.28 -10.14 -2.64
C PRO A 18 -13.37 -11.15 -1.96
N MET A 19 -12.14 -10.79 -1.63
CA MET A 19 -11.23 -11.65 -0.89
C MET A 19 -11.77 -11.96 0.52
N MET A 20 -12.24 -10.96 1.25
CA MET A 20 -12.83 -11.14 2.58
C MET A 20 -14.12 -11.95 2.54
N VAL A 21 -15.00 -11.68 1.55
CA VAL A 21 -16.25 -12.44 1.36
C VAL A 21 -15.93 -13.91 1.11
N ARG A 22 -14.96 -14.19 0.24
CA ARG A 22 -14.52 -15.56 -0.03
C ARG A 22 -13.90 -16.24 1.19
N ALA A 23 -13.09 -15.51 1.97
CA ALA A 23 -12.51 -16.02 3.20
C ALA A 23 -13.56 -16.40 4.25
N ILE A 24 -14.66 -15.64 4.34
CA ILE A 24 -15.75 -15.88 5.29
C ILE A 24 -16.61 -17.06 4.83
N LEU A 25 -16.97 -17.12 3.56
CA LEU A 25 -17.86 -18.18 3.03
C LEU A 25 -17.15 -19.51 2.80
N GLY A 26 -15.82 -19.50 2.60
CA GLY A 26 -15.06 -20.73 2.30
C GLY A 26 -15.66 -21.48 1.12
N ASP A 27 -15.89 -22.78 1.28
CA ASP A 27 -16.47 -23.66 0.25
C ASP A 27 -17.92 -23.30 -0.14
N LEU A 28 -18.60 -22.54 0.72
CA LEU A 28 -19.96 -22.06 0.41
C LEU A 28 -19.97 -20.89 -0.58
N TYR A 29 -18.80 -20.29 -0.91
CA TYR A 29 -18.73 -19.10 -1.75
C TYR A 29 -19.47 -19.24 -3.09
N ASP A 30 -19.29 -20.36 -3.77
CA ASP A 30 -19.87 -20.62 -5.09
C ASP A 30 -21.31 -21.19 -5.02
N SER A 31 -21.81 -21.55 -3.82
CA SER A 31 -23.11 -22.17 -3.60
C SER A 31 -24.03 -21.39 -2.66
N ALA A 32 -23.55 -20.29 -2.10
CA ALA A 32 -24.33 -19.44 -1.20
C ALA A 32 -25.57 -18.89 -1.90
N ASP A 33 -26.71 -18.91 -1.21
CA ASP A 33 -27.88 -18.20 -1.69
C ASP A 33 -27.65 -16.68 -1.64
N GLU A 34 -28.43 -15.94 -2.43
CA GLU A 34 -28.31 -14.49 -2.56
C GLU A 34 -28.44 -13.77 -1.21
N GLY A 35 -29.32 -14.25 -0.33
CA GLY A 35 -29.52 -13.65 0.99
C GLY A 35 -28.32 -13.81 1.90
N LEU A 36 -27.67 -14.99 1.91
CA LEU A 36 -26.44 -15.22 2.66
C LEU A 36 -25.30 -14.38 2.10
N TYR A 37 -25.13 -14.40 0.77
CA TYR A 37 -24.09 -13.62 0.09
C TYR A 37 -24.18 -12.13 0.43
N HIS A 38 -25.34 -11.52 0.31
CA HIS A 38 -25.56 -10.11 0.63
C HIS A 38 -25.34 -9.77 2.10
N ARG A 39 -25.69 -10.66 3.05
CA ARG A 39 -25.39 -10.44 4.46
C ARG A 39 -23.89 -10.41 4.72
N VAL A 40 -23.12 -11.32 4.10
CA VAL A 40 -21.67 -11.36 4.24
C VAL A 40 -21.03 -10.15 3.60
N VAL A 41 -21.44 -9.76 2.39
CA VAL A 41 -20.97 -8.52 1.73
C VAL A 41 -21.24 -7.31 2.59
N GLY A 42 -22.45 -7.16 3.14
CA GLY A 42 -22.78 -6.05 4.03
C GLY A 42 -21.90 -6.01 5.28
N ARG A 43 -21.60 -7.18 5.88
CA ARG A 43 -20.69 -7.28 7.04
C ARG A 43 -19.26 -6.88 6.69
N VAL A 44 -18.77 -7.31 5.51
CA VAL A 44 -17.42 -6.98 5.01
C VAL A 44 -17.31 -5.48 4.72
N ARG A 45 -18.26 -4.89 4.00
CA ARG A 45 -18.27 -3.44 3.70
C ARG A 45 -18.22 -2.61 4.96
N ALA A 46 -19.12 -2.89 5.92
CA ALA A 46 -19.11 -2.19 7.20
C ALA A 46 -17.78 -2.33 7.95
N PHE A 47 -17.10 -3.47 7.83
CA PHE A 47 -15.79 -3.67 8.43
C PHE A 47 -14.69 -2.89 7.71
N ILE A 48 -14.68 -2.89 6.38
CA ILE A 48 -13.74 -2.11 5.56
C ILE A 48 -13.89 -0.62 5.91
N ASP A 49 -15.12 -0.08 5.89
CA ASP A 49 -15.39 1.32 6.22
C ASP A 49 -14.88 1.72 7.62
N GLN A 50 -15.09 0.84 8.63
CA GLN A 50 -14.62 1.07 9.99
C GLN A 50 -13.10 0.98 10.15
N THR A 51 -12.42 0.33 9.23
CA THR A 51 -10.97 0.05 9.31
C THR A 51 -10.17 0.72 8.21
N THR A 52 -10.77 1.58 7.42
CA THR A 52 -10.06 2.43 6.45
C THR A 52 -9.00 3.25 7.19
N GLY A 53 -7.78 3.29 6.64
CA GLY A 53 -6.62 3.92 7.27
C GLY A 53 -5.90 3.09 8.35
N VAL A 54 -6.46 1.94 8.76
CA VAL A 54 -5.80 1.00 9.67
C VAL A 54 -4.82 0.13 8.90
N GLN A 55 -3.72 -0.27 9.54
CA GLN A 55 -2.74 -1.17 8.93
C GLN A 55 -3.40 -2.46 8.43
N THR A 56 -3.08 -2.87 7.20
CA THR A 56 -3.62 -4.08 6.56
C THR A 56 -3.51 -5.33 7.43
N LEU A 57 -2.39 -5.49 8.17
CA LEU A 57 -2.23 -6.65 9.05
C LEU A 57 -3.26 -6.66 10.19
N ALA A 58 -3.59 -5.51 10.75
CA ALA A 58 -4.64 -5.39 11.77
C ALA A 58 -6.04 -5.63 11.18
N GLN A 59 -6.28 -5.21 9.94
CA GLN A 59 -7.51 -5.57 9.21
C GLN A 59 -7.59 -7.08 9.02
N MET A 60 -6.51 -7.75 8.63
CA MET A 60 -6.50 -9.22 8.48
C MET A 60 -6.72 -9.94 9.82
N GLN A 61 -6.21 -9.40 10.93
CA GLN A 61 -6.53 -9.93 12.26
C GLN A 61 -8.02 -9.81 12.58
N GLY A 62 -8.64 -8.69 12.17
CA GLY A 62 -10.09 -8.50 12.24
C GLY A 62 -10.85 -9.51 11.40
N LEU A 63 -10.40 -9.76 10.16
CA LEU A 63 -10.98 -10.77 9.28
C LEU A 63 -10.96 -12.16 9.91
N VAL A 64 -9.84 -12.60 10.51
CA VAL A 64 -9.76 -13.88 11.22
C VAL A 64 -10.86 -14.02 12.27
N ARG A 65 -11.16 -12.95 13.02
CA ARG A 65 -12.25 -12.94 14.01
C ARG A 65 -13.61 -13.10 13.33
N ILE A 66 -13.85 -12.35 12.26
CA ILE A 66 -15.12 -12.41 11.52
C ILE A 66 -15.35 -13.80 10.92
N VAL A 67 -14.32 -14.44 10.34
CA VAL A 67 -14.41 -15.80 9.80
C VAL A 67 -14.84 -16.79 10.88
N ARG A 68 -14.22 -16.72 12.07
CA ARG A 68 -14.61 -17.55 13.23
C ARG A 68 -16.03 -17.28 13.71
N GLU A 69 -16.40 -16.00 13.84
CA GLU A 69 -17.74 -15.57 14.28
C GLU A 69 -18.85 -16.09 13.34
N MET A 70 -18.59 -16.09 12.04
CA MET A 70 -19.55 -16.53 11.02
C MET A 70 -19.67 -18.06 10.96
N GLY A 71 -18.62 -18.81 11.31
CA GLY A 71 -18.65 -20.26 11.49
C GLY A 71 -18.90 -21.07 10.23
N PHE A 72 -18.63 -20.52 9.04
CA PHE A 72 -18.82 -21.25 7.76
C PHE A 72 -17.55 -22.03 7.35
N VAL A 73 -16.40 -21.70 7.93
CA VAL A 73 -15.11 -22.34 7.65
C VAL A 73 -14.68 -23.12 8.89
N PRO A 74 -14.26 -24.40 8.74
CA PRO A 74 -13.69 -25.18 9.84
C PRO A 74 -12.46 -24.47 10.45
N ASP A 75 -12.28 -24.59 11.76
CA ASP A 75 -11.19 -23.88 12.48
C ASP A 75 -9.79 -24.23 11.94
N GLU A 76 -9.58 -25.46 11.48
CA GLU A 76 -8.34 -25.95 10.88
C GLU A 76 -8.04 -25.34 9.53
N ASP A 77 -9.04 -24.83 8.81
CA ASP A 77 -8.91 -24.23 7.48
C ASP A 77 -8.81 -22.69 7.56
N ILE A 78 -9.02 -22.09 8.75
CA ILE A 78 -8.92 -20.66 8.94
C ILE A 78 -7.45 -20.23 8.93
N LEU A 79 -7.08 -19.43 7.94
CA LEU A 79 -5.75 -18.85 7.88
C LEU A 79 -5.51 -17.84 9.00
N ASP A 80 -4.26 -17.66 9.37
CA ASP A 80 -3.87 -16.55 10.23
C ASP A 80 -3.86 -15.22 9.47
N MET A 81 -3.61 -14.13 10.19
CA MET A 81 -3.57 -12.78 9.60
C MET A 81 -2.50 -12.63 8.51
N HIS A 82 -1.41 -13.39 8.56
CA HIS A 82 -0.36 -13.35 7.55
C HIS A 82 -0.78 -14.10 6.28
N GLY A 83 -1.48 -15.23 6.43
CA GLY A 83 -2.05 -15.98 5.32
C GLY A 83 -3.06 -15.15 4.52
N TYR A 84 -4.01 -14.49 5.19
CA TYR A 84 -4.96 -13.60 4.52
C TYR A 84 -4.29 -12.38 3.91
N LYS A 85 -3.30 -11.77 4.59
CA LYS A 85 -2.51 -10.67 4.01
C LYS A 85 -1.78 -11.09 2.74
N ALA A 86 -1.22 -12.30 2.70
CA ALA A 86 -0.55 -12.82 1.51
C ALA A 86 -1.52 -12.99 0.32
N ILE A 87 -2.77 -13.43 0.58
CA ILE A 87 -3.81 -13.53 -0.46
C ILE A 87 -4.15 -12.12 -0.98
N TYR A 88 -4.43 -11.19 -0.08
CA TYR A 88 -4.74 -9.80 -0.43
C TYR A 88 -3.61 -9.17 -1.26
N ASN A 89 -2.36 -9.26 -0.81
CA ASN A 89 -1.22 -8.69 -1.50
C ASN A 89 -1.07 -9.26 -2.92
N ARG A 90 -1.28 -10.57 -3.11
CA ARG A 90 -1.24 -11.15 -4.46
C ARG A 90 -2.30 -10.55 -5.39
N GLY A 91 -3.53 -10.38 -4.89
CA GLY A 91 -4.62 -9.75 -5.65
C GLY A 91 -4.32 -8.27 -5.99
N LEU A 92 -3.89 -7.50 -5.00
CA LEU A 92 -3.52 -6.10 -5.17
C LEU A 92 -2.39 -5.93 -6.20
N MET A 93 -1.32 -6.72 -6.07
CA MET A 93 -0.19 -6.63 -6.99
C MET A 93 -0.54 -7.12 -8.39
N ALA A 94 -1.49 -8.06 -8.54
CA ALA A 94 -2.00 -8.43 -9.87
C ALA A 94 -2.71 -7.24 -10.54
N MET A 95 -3.54 -6.49 -9.81
CA MET A 95 -4.18 -5.27 -10.31
C MET A 95 -3.15 -4.20 -10.69
N VAL A 96 -2.17 -3.94 -9.83
CA VAL A 96 -1.11 -2.95 -10.09
C VAL A 96 -0.31 -3.30 -11.33
N ARG A 97 0.15 -4.55 -11.45
CA ARG A 97 0.91 -5.02 -12.62
C ARG A 97 0.12 -4.89 -13.92
N GLN A 98 -1.19 -5.13 -13.88
CA GLN A 98 -2.05 -4.91 -15.04
C GLN A 98 -2.10 -3.42 -15.43
N ARG A 99 -2.18 -2.50 -14.47
CA ARG A 99 -2.14 -1.06 -14.72
C ARG A 99 -0.78 -0.63 -15.28
N VAL A 100 0.31 -1.09 -14.69
CA VAL A 100 1.68 -0.84 -15.15
C VAL A 100 1.86 -1.31 -16.59
N ALA A 101 1.48 -2.55 -16.92
CA ALA A 101 1.58 -3.08 -18.28
C ALA A 101 0.76 -2.27 -19.30
N ARG A 102 -0.36 -1.68 -18.91
CA ARG A 102 -1.16 -0.79 -19.77
C ARG A 102 -0.54 0.60 -19.93
N LEU A 103 0.12 1.11 -18.88
CA LEU A 103 0.92 2.35 -18.95
C LEU A 103 2.08 2.19 -19.94
N GLU A 104 2.82 1.08 -19.85
CA GLU A 104 3.95 0.79 -20.74
C GLU A 104 3.54 0.67 -22.22
N LYS A 105 2.31 0.18 -22.47
CA LYS A 105 1.72 0.13 -23.81
C LYS A 105 1.15 1.47 -24.29
N GLY A 106 1.13 2.50 -23.44
CA GLY A 106 0.49 3.77 -23.76
C GLY A 106 -1.04 3.73 -23.80
N GLU A 107 -1.66 2.68 -23.23
CA GLU A 107 -3.12 2.56 -23.12
C GLU A 107 -3.69 3.39 -21.98
N LEU A 108 -2.87 3.74 -20.99
CA LEU A 108 -3.20 4.60 -19.85
C LEU A 108 -2.21 5.77 -19.81
N ASN A 109 -2.65 6.88 -19.22
CA ASN A 109 -1.80 8.05 -19.01
C ASN A 109 -1.27 8.03 -17.58
N SER A 110 0.04 8.14 -17.40
CA SER A 110 0.66 8.20 -16.07
C SER A 110 0.17 9.39 -15.23
N ALA A 111 -0.26 10.48 -15.86
CA ALA A 111 -0.83 11.63 -15.16
C ALA A 111 -2.14 11.30 -14.43
N ASP A 112 -2.91 10.30 -14.92
CA ASP A 112 -4.17 9.89 -14.29
C ASP A 112 -3.95 9.12 -12.97
N PHE A 113 -2.72 8.63 -12.77
CA PHE A 113 -2.31 7.91 -11.56
C PHE A 113 -1.29 8.68 -10.72
N ALA A 114 -1.02 9.93 -11.04
CA ALA A 114 -0.13 10.78 -10.25
C ALA A 114 -0.94 11.68 -9.32
N MET A 115 -0.49 11.79 -8.08
CA MET A 115 -0.99 12.83 -7.18
C MET A 115 -0.80 14.20 -7.81
N LYS A 116 -1.84 15.04 -7.69
CA LYS A 116 -1.86 16.37 -8.30
C LYS A 116 -0.60 17.17 -7.97
N ASN A 117 0.11 17.61 -9.00
CA ASN A 117 1.36 18.35 -8.91
C ASN A 117 2.56 17.63 -8.26
N ALA A 118 2.45 16.37 -7.85
CA ALA A 118 3.56 15.67 -7.20
C ALA A 118 4.81 15.60 -8.09
N ILE A 119 4.64 15.21 -9.36
CA ILE A 119 5.77 15.09 -10.30
C ILE A 119 6.38 16.47 -10.61
N ALA A 120 5.56 17.51 -10.74
CA ALA A 120 6.06 18.89 -10.96
C ALA A 120 6.86 19.38 -9.75
N PHE A 121 6.40 19.09 -8.54
CA PHE A 121 7.08 19.42 -7.30
C PHE A 121 8.42 18.67 -7.16
N LEU A 122 8.44 17.35 -7.36
CA LEU A 122 9.67 16.56 -7.36
C LEU A 122 10.67 17.03 -8.40
N SER A 123 10.21 17.36 -9.61
CA SER A 123 11.05 17.94 -10.65
C SER A 123 11.63 19.29 -10.28
N ALA A 124 10.88 20.14 -9.56
CA ALA A 124 11.38 21.41 -9.08
C ALA A 124 12.46 21.23 -8.00
N LEU A 125 12.25 20.31 -7.05
CA LEU A 125 13.24 19.97 -6.02
C LEU A 125 14.53 19.40 -6.64
N HIS A 126 14.40 18.48 -7.59
CA HIS A 126 15.55 17.90 -8.30
C HIS A 126 16.37 18.99 -9.02
N ARG A 127 15.71 19.90 -9.77
CA ARG A 127 16.39 21.03 -10.43
C ARG A 127 17.05 22.01 -9.44
N ALA A 128 16.52 22.09 -8.22
CA ALA A 128 17.13 22.90 -7.15
C ALA A 128 18.32 22.20 -6.46
N GLY A 129 18.69 21.00 -6.90
CA GLY A 129 19.82 20.25 -6.34
C GLY A 129 19.46 19.51 -5.05
N VAL A 130 18.18 19.33 -4.74
CA VAL A 130 17.75 18.52 -3.58
C VAL A 130 17.92 17.05 -3.90
N THR A 131 18.59 16.31 -3.02
CA THR A 131 18.70 14.85 -3.13
C THR A 131 17.37 14.21 -2.78
N LEU A 132 16.80 13.44 -3.71
CA LEU A 132 15.52 12.78 -3.54
C LEU A 132 15.70 11.29 -3.23
N PHE A 133 14.94 10.81 -2.26
CA PHE A 133 14.82 9.41 -1.90
C PHE A 133 13.36 8.98 -2.01
N LEU A 134 13.11 7.83 -2.62
CA LEU A 134 11.79 7.20 -2.60
C LEU A 134 11.81 6.02 -1.65
N ALA A 135 10.89 6.02 -0.69
CA ALA A 135 10.71 4.95 0.29
C ALA A 135 9.32 4.32 0.15
N SER A 136 9.27 2.99 0.10
CA SER A 136 8.03 2.23 0.03
C SER A 136 8.08 0.99 0.93
N GLY A 137 6.93 0.61 1.48
CA GLY A 137 6.78 -0.69 2.15
C GLY A 137 6.53 -1.86 1.19
N THR A 138 6.45 -1.59 -0.11
CA THR A 138 6.33 -2.57 -1.20
C THR A 138 7.71 -3.17 -1.52
N ASP A 139 7.73 -4.36 -2.12
CA ASP A 139 8.96 -4.96 -2.63
C ASP A 139 9.73 -3.99 -3.53
N GLU A 140 11.05 -3.90 -3.34
CA GLU A 140 11.90 -2.91 -4.00
C GLU A 140 11.81 -3.00 -5.53
N ALA A 141 11.79 -4.22 -6.08
CA ALA A 141 11.65 -4.42 -7.52
C ALA A 141 10.30 -3.90 -8.07
N ASP A 142 9.21 -4.12 -7.33
CA ASP A 142 7.88 -3.62 -7.74
C ASP A 142 7.83 -2.08 -7.69
N VAL A 143 8.36 -1.44 -6.65
CA VAL A 143 8.32 0.03 -6.55
C VAL A 143 9.23 0.72 -7.58
N ILE A 144 10.38 0.11 -7.93
CA ILE A 144 11.23 0.59 -9.02
C ILE A 144 10.45 0.54 -10.35
N HIS A 145 9.84 -0.61 -10.65
CA HIS A 145 9.08 -0.81 -11.90
C HIS A 145 7.87 0.14 -11.99
N GLU A 146 7.14 0.33 -10.89
CA GLU A 146 6.05 1.32 -10.81
C GLU A 146 6.55 2.75 -11.10
N ALA A 147 7.68 3.16 -10.49
CA ALA A 147 8.25 4.49 -10.69
C ALA A 147 8.76 4.71 -12.13
N GLU A 148 9.32 3.68 -12.77
CA GLU A 148 9.73 3.70 -14.17
C GLU A 148 8.53 3.85 -15.10
N ALA A 149 7.50 3.03 -14.93
CA ALA A 149 6.27 3.08 -15.74
C ALA A 149 5.53 4.42 -15.60
N MET A 150 5.57 5.01 -14.41
CA MET A 150 5.03 6.35 -14.13
C MET A 150 5.93 7.50 -14.63
N GLY A 151 7.16 7.22 -15.07
CA GLY A 151 8.08 8.17 -15.68
C GLY A 151 8.82 9.09 -14.69
N HIS A 152 8.84 8.80 -13.40
CA HIS A 152 9.51 9.64 -12.40
C HIS A 152 10.72 8.98 -11.72
N ALA A 153 11.06 7.74 -12.04
CA ALA A 153 12.19 7.02 -11.44
C ALA A 153 13.53 7.78 -11.58
N ALA A 154 13.76 8.42 -12.74
CA ALA A 154 14.98 9.17 -13.01
C ALA A 154 15.25 10.32 -12.02
N LEU A 155 14.19 10.91 -11.41
CA LEU A 155 14.33 12.00 -10.43
C LEU A 155 15.03 11.56 -9.14
N PHE A 156 15.01 10.27 -8.85
CA PHE A 156 15.63 9.69 -7.66
C PHE A 156 17.06 9.19 -7.89
N GLU A 157 17.56 9.16 -9.13
CA GLU A 157 18.94 8.76 -9.48
C GLU A 157 19.35 7.42 -8.84
N GLY A 158 18.46 6.44 -8.86
CA GLY A 158 18.67 5.11 -8.27
C GLY A 158 18.39 5.02 -6.76
N ARG A 159 18.04 6.12 -6.10
CA ARG A 159 17.70 6.14 -4.66
C ARG A 159 16.23 5.78 -4.43
N ILE A 160 15.83 4.62 -4.90
CA ILE A 160 14.50 4.02 -4.72
C ILE A 160 14.66 2.80 -3.82
N PHE A 161 13.99 2.83 -2.67
CA PHE A 161 14.09 1.83 -1.63
C PHE A 161 12.73 1.21 -1.34
N GLY A 162 12.70 -0.10 -1.35
CA GLY A 162 11.55 -0.91 -1.01
C GLY A 162 11.89 -1.97 0.04
N ALA A 163 10.92 -2.81 0.36
CA ALA A 163 11.15 -3.98 1.18
C ALA A 163 12.05 -4.98 0.46
N VAL A 164 12.99 -5.57 1.19
CA VAL A 164 13.89 -6.62 0.68
C VAL A 164 13.77 -7.85 1.59
N GLY A 165 13.51 -9.00 0.98
CA GLY A 165 13.33 -10.27 1.70
C GLY A 165 11.95 -10.40 2.35
N ASP A 166 11.77 -11.44 3.16
CA ASP A 166 10.50 -11.69 3.88
C ASP A 166 10.36 -10.76 5.08
N VAL A 167 9.95 -9.52 4.82
CA VAL A 167 9.74 -8.51 5.85
C VAL A 167 8.27 -8.48 6.24
N SER A 168 7.86 -9.42 7.07
CA SER A 168 6.49 -9.52 7.59
C SER A 168 6.14 -8.41 8.59
N LYS A 169 7.14 -7.71 9.15
CA LYS A 169 6.96 -6.69 10.20
C LYS A 169 7.71 -5.41 9.84
N GLU A 170 6.97 -4.28 9.88
CA GLU A 170 7.54 -2.92 9.79
C GLU A 170 8.47 -2.66 8.58
N ALA A 171 8.17 -3.24 7.41
CA ALA A 171 8.96 -3.06 6.18
C ALA A 171 9.32 -1.59 5.93
N LYS A 172 8.36 -0.68 6.05
CA LYS A 172 8.54 0.77 5.85
C LYS A 172 9.54 1.39 6.84
N ARG A 173 9.56 0.92 8.08
CA ARG A 173 10.54 1.37 9.09
C ARG A 173 11.96 0.94 8.72
N LEU A 174 12.16 -0.32 8.33
CA LEU A 174 13.47 -0.82 7.92
C LEU A 174 14.01 -0.10 6.67
N VAL A 175 13.13 0.21 5.72
CA VAL A 175 13.47 1.03 4.55
C VAL A 175 13.95 2.42 4.98
N LEU A 176 13.21 3.08 5.87
CA LEU A 176 13.61 4.40 6.39
C LEU A 176 14.93 4.34 7.17
N GLU A 177 15.16 3.30 7.96
CA GLU A 177 16.44 3.09 8.67
C GLU A 177 17.61 2.93 7.69
N ARG A 178 17.43 2.23 6.58
CA ARG A 178 18.46 2.12 5.51
C ARG A 178 18.79 3.50 4.93
N ILE A 179 17.77 4.27 4.54
CA ILE A 179 17.96 5.63 3.99
C ILE A 179 18.67 6.53 5.00
N LEU A 180 18.23 6.51 6.25
CA LEU A 180 18.80 7.37 7.29
C LEU A 180 20.24 6.99 7.65
N ALA A 181 20.60 5.70 7.58
CA ALA A 181 21.99 5.26 7.74
C ALA A 181 22.88 5.77 6.61
N GLU A 182 22.34 5.90 5.40
CA GLU A 182 23.06 6.42 4.24
C GLU A 182 23.22 7.94 4.29
N VAL A 183 22.20 8.65 4.74
CA VAL A 183 22.20 10.12 4.84
C VAL A 183 23.01 10.65 6.04
N GLY A 184 23.14 9.85 7.11
CA GLY A 184 23.86 10.26 8.34
C GLY A 184 23.04 11.19 9.22
N ASP A 185 23.68 12.27 9.74
CA ASP A 185 22.99 13.24 10.60
C ASP A 185 21.94 14.04 9.83
N ILE A 186 20.68 13.85 10.21
CA ILE A 186 19.51 14.42 9.52
C ILE A 186 18.93 15.68 10.16
N HIS A 187 19.49 16.16 11.28
CA HIS A 187 18.95 17.31 12.02
C HIS A 187 18.71 18.52 11.12
N GLY A 188 17.43 18.82 10.87
CA GLY A 188 16.99 19.95 10.05
C GLY A 188 17.29 19.85 8.55
N ARG A 189 17.79 18.71 8.07
CA ARG A 189 18.17 18.50 6.65
C ARG A 189 17.28 17.55 5.87
N VAL A 190 16.43 16.77 6.56
CA VAL A 190 15.53 15.82 5.92
C VAL A 190 14.10 16.27 6.06
N VAL A 191 13.39 16.28 4.94
CA VAL A 191 11.93 16.47 4.87
C VAL A 191 11.34 15.20 4.29
N THR A 192 10.37 14.61 5.00
CA THR A 192 9.63 13.44 4.52
C THR A 192 8.20 13.83 4.20
N PHE A 193 7.74 13.43 3.03
CA PHE A 193 6.35 13.50 2.61
C PHE A 193 5.74 12.11 2.65
N GLY A 194 4.58 11.95 3.25
CA GLY A 194 3.90 10.65 3.32
C GLY A 194 2.47 10.77 3.77
N ASP A 195 1.65 9.78 3.42
CA ASP A 195 0.25 9.66 3.78
C ASP A 195 0.03 8.78 5.02
N GLY A 196 1.06 8.06 5.48
CA GLY A 196 0.97 7.13 6.60
C GLY A 196 1.61 7.63 7.89
N PRO A 197 1.19 7.07 9.05
CA PRO A 197 1.71 7.48 10.35
C PRO A 197 3.17 7.02 10.61
N VAL A 198 3.64 6.00 9.91
CA VAL A 198 4.97 5.41 10.15
C VAL A 198 6.06 6.38 9.74
N GLU A 199 6.05 6.83 8.49
CA GLU A 199 7.04 7.77 7.96
C GLU A 199 7.03 9.11 8.68
N VAL A 200 5.84 9.61 9.03
CA VAL A 200 5.69 10.86 9.79
C VAL A 200 6.34 10.73 11.16
N ARG A 201 6.02 9.68 11.89
CA ARG A 201 6.56 9.42 13.23
C ARG A 201 8.07 9.19 13.21
N GLU A 202 8.55 8.31 12.32
CA GLU A 202 9.96 7.93 12.25
C GLU A 202 10.86 9.11 11.87
N THR A 203 10.37 10.00 11.02
CA THR A 203 11.09 11.23 10.66
C THR A 203 11.12 12.21 11.83
N HIS A 204 9.97 12.43 12.47
CA HIS A 204 9.86 13.38 13.59
C HIS A 204 10.74 12.99 14.78
N VAL A 205 10.72 11.71 15.17
CA VAL A 205 11.54 11.20 16.28
C VAL A 205 13.04 11.42 16.04
N ARG A 206 13.47 11.46 14.78
CA ARG A 206 14.88 11.67 14.40
C ARG A 206 15.22 13.14 14.09
N GLY A 207 14.32 14.07 14.38
CA GLY A 207 14.56 15.52 14.21
C GLY A 207 14.45 16.04 12.79
N GLY A 208 13.88 15.26 11.87
CA GLY A 208 13.50 15.69 10.52
C GLY A 208 12.14 16.39 10.49
N LEU A 209 11.84 17.09 9.40
CA LEU A 209 10.51 17.64 9.13
C LEU A 209 9.63 16.61 8.44
N ALA A 210 8.48 16.31 8.99
CA ALA A 210 7.49 15.44 8.39
C ALA A 210 6.29 16.24 7.88
N VAL A 211 5.88 15.97 6.66
CA VAL A 211 4.74 16.57 5.98
C VAL A 211 3.73 15.47 5.65
N GLY A 212 2.56 15.53 6.25
CA GLY A 212 1.45 14.64 5.91
C GLY A 212 0.84 15.00 4.56
N VAL A 213 0.68 14.02 3.70
CA VAL A 213 -0.02 14.15 2.42
C VAL A 213 -1.44 13.60 2.61
N ALA A 214 -2.43 14.45 2.44
CA ALA A 214 -3.83 14.03 2.40
C ALA A 214 -4.16 13.67 0.96
N SER A 215 -4.17 12.39 0.67
CA SER A 215 -4.48 11.84 -0.65
C SER A 215 -5.90 11.32 -0.74
N ASP A 216 -6.62 11.33 0.35
CA ASP A 216 -7.96 10.77 0.40
C ASP A 216 -8.98 11.73 -0.21
N GLU A 217 -9.67 11.22 -1.19
CA GLU A 217 -10.76 11.89 -1.91
C GLU A 217 -12.11 11.36 -1.38
N VAL A 218 -12.25 11.28 -0.07
CA VAL A 218 -13.54 10.92 0.53
C VAL A 218 -14.51 12.08 0.44
#